data_9ad945e117e4a10e2dc86ad62bc30c99
#
_entry.id   9ad945e117e4a10e2dc86ad62bc30c99
#
_cell.length_a   1.000
_cell.length_b   1.000
_cell.length_c   1.000
_cell.angle_alpha   90.00
_cell.angle_beta   90.00
_cell.angle_gamma   90.00
#
_symmetry.space_group_name_H-M   'P 1'
#
loop_
_entity.id
_entity.type
_entity.pdbx_description
1 polymer ?
#
loop_
_entity_poly.entity_id
_entity_poly.type
_entity_poly.pdbx_seq_one_letter_code
_entity_poly.pdbx_strand_id
1 'polypeptide(L)'
;YSAFFYISTGSALLAASLLGVLLTSTLSEDQLQSYGWRIAFFIGGVLGLLGMWLRRSLVETEQFEENAAKARATKHPLWQTVRHHPKAVLQLIAITLLNTLSYYTFFSALTPFAINFRDADGTDVFLALSIGTALFV
;
A
#
# COMPACT_ATOMS: atom_id res chain seq x y z
N TYR A 1 -9.34 -10.54 -11.45
CA TYR A 1 -8.08 -9.77 -11.53
C TYR A 1 -7.93 -8.77 -10.39
N SER A 2 -9.02 -8.11 -9.90
CA SER A 2 -8.96 -7.15 -8.80
C SER A 2 -8.48 -7.76 -7.48
N ALA A 3 -8.81 -9.02 -7.21
CA ALA A 3 -8.38 -9.72 -5.99
C ALA A 3 -6.85 -9.82 -5.89
N PHE A 4 -6.15 -10.05 -6.99
CA PHE A 4 -4.68 -10.11 -7.00
C PHE A 4 -4.04 -8.78 -6.60
N PHE A 5 -4.65 -7.66 -6.94
CA PHE A 5 -4.18 -6.35 -6.52
C PHE A 5 -4.24 -6.18 -4.99
N TYR A 6 -5.35 -6.58 -4.37
CA TYR A 6 -5.50 -6.51 -2.91
C TYR A 6 -4.57 -7.48 -2.18
N ILE A 7 -4.44 -8.72 -2.68
CA ILE A 7 -3.51 -9.71 -2.13
C ILE A 7 -2.06 -9.18 -2.21
N SER A 8 -1.64 -8.60 -3.33
CA SER A 8 -0.29 -8.06 -3.47
C SER A 8 -0.03 -6.87 -2.53
N THR A 9 -1.03 -6.01 -2.35
CA THR A 9 -0.94 -4.87 -1.43
C THR A 9 -0.85 -5.34 0.02
N GLY A 10 -1.69 -6.29 0.43
CA GLY A 10 -1.65 -6.88 1.78
C GLY A 10 -0.34 -7.64 2.03
N SER A 11 0.15 -8.38 1.04
CA SER A 11 1.45 -9.07 1.15
C SER A 11 2.62 -8.10 1.30
N ALA A 12 2.58 -6.95 0.62
CA ALA A 12 3.59 -5.90 0.78
C ALA A 12 3.57 -5.29 2.19
N LEU A 13 2.37 -5.05 2.75
CA LEU A 13 2.22 -4.58 4.13
C LEU A 13 2.71 -5.59 5.14
N LEU A 14 2.38 -6.86 4.95
CA LEU A 14 2.87 -7.95 5.80
C LEU A 14 4.40 -8.01 5.77
N ALA A 15 5.01 -7.95 4.60
CA ALA A 15 6.47 -7.92 4.46
C ALA A 15 7.09 -6.69 5.15
N ALA A 16 6.47 -5.51 5.02
CA ALA A 16 6.94 -4.30 5.68
C ALA A 16 6.84 -4.38 7.20
N SER A 17 5.75 -4.92 7.75
CA SER A 17 5.59 -5.09 9.20
C SER A 17 6.55 -6.14 9.77
N LEU A 18 6.78 -7.25 9.06
CA LEU A 18 7.78 -8.25 9.44
C LEU A 18 9.21 -7.68 9.42
N LEU A 19 9.52 -6.83 8.44
CA LEU A 19 10.79 -6.09 8.42
C LEU A 19 10.89 -5.16 9.64
N GLY A 20 9.79 -4.49 10.01
CA GLY A 20 9.72 -3.70 11.24
C GLY A 20 10.02 -4.53 12.47
N VAL A 21 9.39 -5.70 12.64
CA VAL A 21 9.70 -6.65 13.74
C VAL A 21 11.17 -7.02 13.74
N LEU A 22 11.73 -7.36 12.59
CA LEU A 22 13.14 -7.75 12.48
C LEU A 22 14.08 -6.62 12.94
N LEU A 23 13.85 -5.40 12.47
CA LEU A 23 14.68 -4.26 12.82
C LEU A 23 14.55 -3.88 14.29
N THR A 24 13.34 -3.85 14.85
CA THR A 24 13.10 -3.48 16.24
C THR A 24 13.58 -4.56 17.23
N SER A 25 13.59 -5.83 16.84
CA SER A 25 14.08 -6.92 17.68
C SER A 25 15.60 -7.10 17.63
N THR A 26 16.27 -6.62 16.57
CA THR A 26 17.72 -6.83 16.37
C THR A 26 18.57 -5.60 16.65
N LEU A 27 18.00 -4.41 16.52
CA LEU A 27 18.71 -3.14 16.68
C LEU A 27 18.27 -2.42 17.97
N SER A 28 19.23 -1.78 18.65
CA SER A 28 18.92 -0.87 19.77
C SER A 28 18.25 0.41 19.25
N GLU A 29 17.57 1.16 20.13
CA GLU A 29 16.92 2.41 19.77
C GLU A 29 17.87 3.42 19.10
N ASP A 30 19.08 3.56 19.63
CA ASP A 30 20.11 4.44 19.06
C ASP A 30 20.54 3.99 17.64
N GLN A 31 20.65 2.68 17.43
CA GLN A 31 20.97 2.11 16.12
C GLN A 31 19.82 2.27 15.14
N LEU A 32 18.58 2.10 15.60
CA LEU A 32 17.37 2.27 14.79
C LEU A 32 17.27 3.71 14.30
N GLN A 33 17.50 4.70 15.18
CA GLN A 33 17.44 6.12 14.85
C GLN A 33 18.61 6.57 13.98
N SER A 34 19.81 6.00 14.16
CA SER A 34 20.99 6.42 13.40
C SER A 34 21.02 5.87 11.97
N TYR A 35 20.82 4.57 11.77
CA TYR A 35 20.91 3.92 10.46
C TYR A 35 19.82 2.88 10.18
N GLY A 36 19.10 2.38 11.18
CA GLY A 36 18.10 1.32 11.02
C GLY A 36 17.03 1.66 9.97
N TRP A 37 16.51 2.88 9.99
CA TRP A 37 15.55 3.35 9.00
C TRP A 37 16.11 3.34 7.57
N ARG A 38 17.43 3.58 7.39
CA ARG A 38 18.08 3.54 6.08
C ARG A 38 18.07 2.16 5.47
N ILE A 39 18.18 1.11 6.29
CA ILE A 39 18.11 -0.29 5.85
C ILE A 39 16.73 -0.57 5.24
N ALA A 40 15.65 -0.17 5.92
CA ALA A 40 14.29 -0.33 5.41
C ALA A 40 14.09 0.38 4.06
N PHE A 41 14.55 1.63 3.93
CA PHE A 41 14.49 2.38 2.68
C PHE A 41 15.36 1.77 1.57
N PHE A 42 16.54 1.28 1.90
CA PHE A 42 17.43 0.63 0.93
C PHE A 42 16.78 -0.64 0.36
N ILE A 43 16.21 -1.49 1.21
CA ILE A 43 15.46 -2.69 0.79
C ILE A 43 14.30 -2.29 -0.11
N GLY A 44 13.50 -1.31 0.30
CA GLY A 44 12.39 -0.78 -0.51
C GLY A 44 12.86 -0.23 -1.87
N GLY A 45 13.98 0.47 -1.90
CA GLY A 45 14.59 1.00 -3.12
C GLY A 45 15.02 -0.11 -4.09
N VAL A 46 15.68 -1.16 -3.60
CA VAL A 46 16.07 -2.33 -4.40
C VAL A 46 14.84 -3.04 -4.96
N LEU A 47 13.82 -3.28 -4.13
CA LEU A 47 12.56 -3.89 -4.58
C LEU A 47 11.85 -3.02 -5.61
N GLY A 48 11.86 -1.69 -5.45
CA GLY A 48 11.32 -0.74 -6.42
C GLY A 48 12.04 -0.81 -7.78
N LEU A 49 13.37 -0.89 -7.78
CA LEU A 49 14.17 -1.05 -9.01
C LEU A 49 13.89 -2.39 -9.69
N LEU A 50 13.77 -3.49 -8.92
CA LEU A 50 13.37 -4.80 -9.43
C LEU A 50 11.97 -4.74 -10.06
N GLY A 51 11.00 -4.11 -9.38
CA GLY A 51 9.65 -3.91 -9.91
C GLY A 51 9.63 -3.12 -11.21
N MET A 52 10.46 -2.07 -11.30
CA MET A 52 10.59 -1.26 -12.52
C MET A 52 11.24 -2.06 -13.67
N TRP A 53 12.23 -2.89 -13.35
CA TRP A 53 12.87 -3.78 -14.32
C TRP A 53 11.89 -4.83 -14.86
N LEU A 54 11.15 -5.50 -13.96
CA LEU A 54 10.10 -6.46 -14.32
C LEU A 54 9.02 -5.80 -15.20
N ARG A 55 8.58 -4.59 -14.86
CA ARG A 55 7.56 -3.86 -15.64
C ARG A 55 8.01 -3.58 -17.08
N ARG A 56 9.30 -3.36 -17.31
CA ARG A 56 9.84 -3.14 -18.67
C ARG A 56 9.81 -4.38 -19.54
N SER A 57 9.80 -5.59 -18.93
CA SER A 57 9.76 -6.86 -19.64
C SER A 57 8.33 -7.38 -19.90
N LEU A 58 7.31 -6.75 -19.29
CA LEU A 58 5.91 -7.12 -19.51
C LEU A 58 5.42 -6.55 -20.83
N VAL A 59 5.01 -7.44 -21.73
CA VAL A 59 4.33 -7.09 -22.98
C VAL A 59 2.89 -6.68 -22.64
N GLU A 60 2.43 -5.56 -23.19
CA GLU A 60 1.02 -5.16 -23.05
C GLU A 60 0.10 -6.21 -23.66
N THR A 61 -1.01 -6.52 -22.97
CA THR A 61 -1.98 -7.49 -23.45
C THR A 61 -2.80 -6.88 -24.60
N GLU A 62 -3.18 -7.70 -25.60
CA GLU A 62 -4.04 -7.28 -26.72
C GLU A 62 -5.31 -6.55 -26.25
N GLN A 63 -5.90 -6.99 -25.14
CA GLN A 63 -7.06 -6.33 -24.52
C GLN A 63 -6.76 -4.91 -24.04
N PHE A 64 -5.53 -4.61 -23.63
CA PHE A 64 -5.14 -3.26 -23.24
C PHE A 64 -5.01 -2.36 -24.47
N GLU A 65 -4.43 -2.84 -25.55
CA GLU A 65 -4.31 -2.09 -26.80
C GLU A 65 -5.68 -1.76 -27.41
N GLU A 66 -6.60 -2.73 -27.45
CA GLU A 66 -7.97 -2.51 -27.92
C GLU A 66 -8.72 -1.48 -27.06
N ASN A 67 -8.62 -1.57 -25.74
CA ASN A 67 -9.27 -0.64 -24.83
C ASN A 67 -8.61 0.76 -24.87
N ALA A 68 -7.30 0.83 -25.06
CA ALA A 68 -6.57 2.08 -25.22
C ALA A 68 -6.98 2.78 -26.52
N ALA A 69 -7.18 2.03 -27.61
CA ALA A 69 -7.68 2.57 -28.88
C ALA A 69 -9.11 3.15 -28.73
N LYS A 70 -10.00 2.43 -28.05
CA LYS A 70 -11.38 2.90 -27.75
C LYS A 70 -11.37 4.13 -26.82
N ALA A 71 -10.50 4.15 -25.81
CA ALA A 71 -10.38 5.29 -24.89
C ALA A 71 -9.84 6.55 -25.58
N ARG A 72 -8.91 6.41 -26.52
CA ARG A 72 -8.38 7.54 -27.33
C ARG A 72 -9.44 8.16 -28.25
N ALA A 73 -10.43 7.37 -28.67
CA ALA A 73 -11.53 7.85 -29.51
C ALA A 73 -12.55 8.70 -28.73
N THR A 74 -12.55 8.65 -27.41
CA THR A 74 -13.50 9.37 -26.56
C THR A 74 -12.88 10.70 -26.10
N LYS A 75 -13.41 11.81 -26.58
CA LYS A 75 -13.04 13.14 -26.09
C LYS A 75 -13.60 13.32 -24.67
N HIS A 76 -12.73 13.51 -23.67
CA HIS A 76 -13.09 13.78 -22.27
C HIS A 76 -13.87 12.62 -21.55
N PRO A 77 -13.31 11.41 -21.43
CA PRO A 77 -14.03 10.27 -20.85
C PRO A 77 -14.41 10.51 -19.37
N LEU A 78 -13.57 11.18 -18.60
CA LEU A 78 -13.85 11.50 -17.19
C LEU A 78 -15.05 12.42 -17.03
N TRP A 79 -15.12 13.48 -17.85
CA TRP A 79 -16.22 14.44 -17.78
C TRP A 79 -17.56 13.80 -18.18
N GLN A 80 -17.55 12.94 -19.20
CA GLN A 80 -18.74 12.18 -19.61
C GLN A 80 -19.23 11.27 -18.49
N THR A 81 -18.32 10.53 -17.81
CA THR A 81 -18.68 9.65 -16.71
C THR A 81 -19.31 10.43 -15.55
N VAL A 82 -18.70 11.54 -15.12
CA VAL A 82 -19.24 12.38 -14.03
C VAL A 82 -20.63 12.93 -14.40
N ARG A 83 -20.82 13.34 -15.65
CA ARG A 83 -22.07 13.95 -16.09
C ARG A 83 -23.20 12.95 -16.26
N HIS A 84 -22.90 11.74 -16.76
CA HIS A 84 -23.93 10.72 -17.02
C HIS A 84 -24.23 9.83 -15.82
N HIS A 85 -23.26 9.65 -14.90
CA HIS A 85 -23.40 8.77 -13.76
C HIS A 85 -22.98 9.44 -12.42
N PRO A 86 -23.54 10.62 -12.07
CA PRO A 86 -23.10 11.39 -10.89
C PRO A 86 -23.31 10.62 -9.59
N LYS A 87 -24.40 9.85 -9.47
CA LYS A 87 -24.66 9.02 -8.27
C LYS A 87 -23.62 7.93 -8.08
N ALA A 88 -23.24 7.23 -9.15
CA ALA A 88 -22.22 6.19 -9.09
C ALA A 88 -20.84 6.78 -8.72
N VAL A 89 -20.50 7.94 -9.26
CA VAL A 89 -19.27 8.65 -8.94
C VAL A 89 -19.24 9.06 -7.46
N LEU A 90 -20.35 9.60 -6.94
CA LEU A 90 -20.46 9.98 -5.53
C LEU A 90 -20.35 8.76 -4.60
N GLN A 91 -21.01 7.66 -4.94
CA GLN A 91 -20.90 6.41 -4.18
C GLN A 91 -19.46 5.87 -4.18
N LEU A 92 -18.79 5.89 -5.33
CA LEU A 92 -17.39 5.47 -5.43
C LEU A 92 -16.48 6.33 -4.55
N ILE A 93 -16.66 7.65 -4.59
CA ILE A 93 -15.91 8.58 -3.74
C ILE A 93 -16.16 8.28 -2.26
N ALA A 94 -17.42 8.10 -1.84
CA ALA A 94 -17.75 7.82 -0.45
C ALA A 94 -17.14 6.50 0.05
N ILE A 95 -17.23 5.44 -0.74
CA ILE A 95 -16.64 4.13 -0.40
C ILE A 95 -15.11 4.24 -0.33
N THR A 96 -14.49 4.92 -1.30
CA THR A 96 -13.04 5.12 -1.32
C THR A 96 -12.57 5.93 -0.13
N LEU A 97 -13.28 7.01 0.23
CA LEU A 97 -12.97 7.81 1.41
C LEU A 97 -13.05 6.98 2.70
N LEU A 98 -14.13 6.22 2.88
CA LEU A 98 -14.30 5.38 4.06
C LEU A 98 -13.17 4.34 4.16
N ASN A 99 -12.86 3.66 3.06
CA ASN A 99 -11.79 2.68 3.01
C ASN A 99 -10.42 3.32 3.31
N THR A 100 -10.13 4.46 2.69
CA THR A 100 -8.87 5.19 2.88
C THR A 100 -8.71 5.68 4.31
N LEU A 101 -9.75 6.30 4.90
CA LEU A 101 -9.73 6.75 6.29
C LEU A 101 -9.50 5.58 7.26
N SER A 102 -10.23 4.47 7.07
CA SER A 102 -10.05 3.27 7.89
C SER A 102 -8.61 2.74 7.78
N TYR A 103 -8.12 2.59 6.56
CA TYR A 103 -6.76 2.11 6.30
C TYR A 103 -5.70 2.99 6.99
N TYR A 104 -5.72 4.31 6.76
CA TYR A 104 -4.73 5.21 7.35
C TYR A 104 -4.86 5.32 8.87
N THR A 105 -6.06 5.22 9.43
CA THR A 105 -6.25 5.20 10.88
C THR A 105 -5.59 3.97 11.52
N PHE A 106 -5.86 2.78 10.98
CA PHE A 106 -5.33 1.54 11.57
C PHE A 106 -3.85 1.31 11.26
N PHE A 107 -3.41 1.54 10.03
CA PHE A 107 -2.05 1.17 9.63
C PHE A 107 -1.02 2.31 9.77
N SER A 108 -1.43 3.57 9.71
CA SER A 108 -0.50 4.69 9.77
C SER A 108 -0.55 5.46 11.08
N ALA A 109 -1.74 5.71 11.62
CA ALA A 109 -1.89 6.52 12.82
C ALA A 109 -1.76 5.71 14.12
N LEU A 110 -2.27 4.46 14.15
CA LEU A 110 -2.29 3.66 15.36
C LEU A 110 -0.88 3.26 15.83
N THR A 111 0.03 2.95 14.89
CA THR A 111 1.41 2.55 15.19
C THR A 111 2.18 3.64 15.96
N PRO A 112 2.35 4.87 15.45
CA PRO A 112 3.03 5.91 16.18
C PRO A 112 2.28 6.34 17.45
N PHE A 113 0.95 6.24 17.47
CA PHE A 113 0.16 6.51 18.66
C PHE A 113 0.47 5.51 19.77
N ALA A 114 0.51 4.22 19.47
CA ALA A 114 0.83 3.18 20.46
C ALA A 114 2.23 3.35 21.03
N ILE A 115 3.23 3.62 20.19
CA ILE A 115 4.62 3.79 20.59
C ILE A 115 4.81 5.09 21.40
N ASN A 116 4.32 6.23 20.90
CA ASN A 116 4.65 7.54 21.48
C ASN A 116 3.74 7.96 22.64
N PHE A 117 2.52 7.46 22.72
CA PHE A 117 1.52 7.89 23.74
C PHE A 117 1.14 6.79 24.73
N ARG A 118 1.43 5.53 24.42
CA ARG A 118 1.12 4.38 25.29
C ARG A 118 2.36 3.63 25.73
N ASP A 119 3.56 4.11 25.37
CA ASP A 119 4.86 3.49 25.67
C ASP A 119 4.91 2.01 25.29
N ALA A 120 4.19 1.63 24.21
CA ALA A 120 4.18 0.26 23.74
C ALA A 120 5.50 -0.09 23.06
N ASP A 121 5.97 -1.32 23.29
CA ASP A 121 7.16 -1.82 22.63
C ASP A 121 6.96 -1.86 21.11
N GLY A 122 7.91 -1.32 20.35
CA GLY A 122 7.83 -1.27 18.89
C GLY A 122 7.71 -2.66 18.27
N THR A 123 8.36 -3.67 18.85
CA THR A 123 8.29 -5.06 18.39
C THR A 123 6.87 -5.61 18.53
N ASP A 124 6.23 -5.39 19.67
CA ASP A 124 4.86 -5.84 19.93
C ASP A 124 3.85 -5.15 18.99
N VAL A 125 4.02 -3.86 18.74
CA VAL A 125 3.17 -3.10 17.81
C VAL A 125 3.30 -3.63 16.39
N PHE A 126 4.51 -3.90 15.90
CA PHE A 126 4.72 -4.47 14.57
C PHE A 126 4.26 -5.92 14.47
N LEU A 127 4.37 -6.72 15.54
CA LEU A 127 3.80 -8.07 15.60
C LEU A 127 2.27 -8.03 15.50
N ALA A 128 1.62 -7.16 16.26
CA ALA A 128 0.16 -6.99 16.20
C ALA A 128 -0.30 -6.57 14.81
N LEU A 129 0.43 -5.64 14.16
CA LEU A 129 0.19 -5.24 12.77
C LEU A 129 0.36 -6.41 11.79
N SER A 130 1.40 -7.23 11.97
CA SER A 130 1.66 -8.40 11.12
C SER A 130 0.53 -9.42 11.22
N ILE A 131 0.07 -9.72 12.44
CA ILE A 131 -1.05 -10.63 12.67
C ILE A 131 -2.35 -10.06 12.06
N GLY A 132 -2.64 -8.79 12.32
CA GLY A 132 -3.82 -8.11 11.76
C GLY A 132 -3.81 -8.11 10.23
N THR A 133 -2.67 -7.84 9.62
CA THR A 133 -2.51 -7.85 8.15
C THR A 133 -2.65 -9.27 7.58
N ALA A 134 -2.08 -10.28 8.24
CA ALA A 134 -2.20 -11.67 7.81
C ALA A 134 -3.65 -12.19 7.85
N LEU A 135 -4.46 -11.70 8.80
CA LEU A 135 -5.89 -12.02 8.88
C LEU A 135 -6.72 -11.27 7.83
N PHE A 136 -6.21 -10.13 7.36
CA PHE A 136 -6.89 -9.29 6.36
C PHE A 136 -6.65 -9.76 4.92
N VAL A 137 -5.53 -10.40 4.62
CA VAL A 137 -5.14 -10.91 3.29
C VAL A 137 -5.77 -12.26 2.99
#